data_679cc032762f9bbbab49a7007946c8a3
#
_entry.id   679cc032762f9bbbab49a7007946c8a3
#
_cell.length_a   1.000
_cell.length_b   1.000
_cell.length_c   1.000
_cell.angle_alpha   90.00
_cell.angle_beta   90.00
_cell.angle_gamma   90.00
#
_symmetry.space_group_name_H-M   'P 1'
#
loop_
_entity.id
_entity.type
_entity.pdbx_description
1 polymer ?
#
loop_
_entity_poly.entity_id
_entity_poly.type
_entity_poly.pdbx_seq_one_letter_code
_entity_poly.pdbx_strand_id
1 'polypeptide(L)'
;LVVGSPVYWASPSGQIIEFMDKFASMAGKDMLHKPAAAVASARRAGTTATLDVLIKYFTYHQMPVVSGNYWTMVHGNTPDDVRKDEEGLQIMRTLGNNMAWLLKCIEAGKNAGIDAPETEKKIMTNFIR
;
A
#
# COMPACT_ATOMS: atom_id res chain seq x y z
N LEU A 1 -4.86 4.25 -3.81
CA LEU A 1 -3.45 4.63 -3.78
C LEU A 1 -2.58 3.41 -3.95
N VAL A 2 -1.59 3.45 -4.86
CA VAL A 2 -0.56 2.41 -4.97
C VAL A 2 0.80 3.08 -4.80
N VAL A 3 1.61 2.56 -3.87
CA VAL A 3 2.94 3.09 -3.58
C VAL A 3 3.98 2.01 -3.85
N GLY A 4 4.92 2.30 -4.73
CA GLY A 4 6.00 1.39 -5.09
C GLY A 4 7.37 1.94 -4.72
N SER A 5 8.29 1.07 -4.29
CA SER A 5 9.67 1.43 -4.01
C SER A 5 10.66 0.34 -4.42
N PRO A 6 11.83 0.71 -4.97
CA PRO A 6 12.98 -0.18 -4.92
C PRO A 6 13.41 -0.40 -3.47
N VAL A 7 14.08 -1.52 -3.24
CA VAL A 7 14.64 -1.86 -1.92
C VAL A 7 16.06 -1.32 -1.81
N TYR A 8 16.29 -0.47 -0.82
CA TYR A 8 17.61 -0.02 -0.41
C TYR A 8 17.81 -0.30 1.09
N TRP A 9 18.86 -1.05 1.43
CA TRP A 9 19.16 -1.41 2.83
C TRP A 9 17.97 -2.06 3.55
N ALA A 10 17.26 -2.96 2.85
CA ALA A 10 16.05 -3.63 3.33
C ALA A 10 14.92 -2.64 3.75
N SER A 11 14.84 -1.49 3.09
CA SER A 11 13.88 -0.43 3.36
C SER A 11 13.43 0.22 2.05
N PRO A 12 12.32 0.94 2.02
CA PRO A 12 11.98 1.81 0.89
C PRO A 12 13.05 2.89 0.67
N SER A 13 13.08 3.46 -0.53
CA SER A 13 13.98 4.59 -0.80
C SER A 13 13.66 5.79 0.11
N GLY A 14 14.69 6.55 0.49
CA GLY A 14 14.52 7.74 1.33
C GLY A 14 13.57 8.76 0.72
N GLN A 15 13.56 8.89 -0.62
CA GLN A 15 12.66 9.81 -1.32
C GLN A 15 11.18 9.44 -1.13
N ILE A 16 10.84 8.14 -1.21
CA ILE A 16 9.44 7.74 -1.02
C ILE A 16 9.02 7.89 0.44
N ILE A 17 9.91 7.65 1.40
CA ILE A 17 9.65 7.88 2.82
C ILE A 17 9.38 9.36 3.08
N GLU A 18 10.26 10.26 2.63
CA GLU A 18 10.06 11.71 2.77
C GLU A 18 8.74 12.18 2.15
N PHE A 19 8.43 11.67 0.95
CA PHE A 19 7.17 11.96 0.29
C PHE A 19 5.97 11.48 1.12
N MET A 20 6.01 10.22 1.58
CA MET A 20 4.91 9.62 2.33
C MET A 20 4.70 10.28 3.69
N ASP A 21 5.75 10.69 4.38
CA ASP A 21 5.66 11.44 5.64
C ASP A 21 4.91 12.76 5.45
N LYS A 22 5.25 13.50 4.41
CA LYS A 22 4.57 14.77 4.08
C LYS A 22 3.15 14.54 3.58
N PHE A 23 2.98 13.62 2.64
CA PHE A 23 1.70 13.32 2.03
C PHE A 23 0.67 12.84 3.07
N ALA A 24 1.05 11.86 3.89
CA ALA A 24 0.18 11.32 4.93
C ALA A 24 -0.19 12.37 6.00
N SER A 25 0.75 13.26 6.34
CA SER A 25 0.49 14.35 7.29
C SER A 25 -0.49 15.39 6.73
N MET A 26 -0.45 15.67 5.43
CA MET A 26 -1.29 16.69 4.79
C MET A 26 -2.65 16.15 4.35
N ALA A 27 -2.66 14.95 3.74
CA ALA A 27 -3.82 14.36 3.09
C ALA A 27 -4.52 13.27 3.94
N GLY A 28 -4.18 13.15 5.23
CA GLY A 28 -4.62 12.04 6.07
C GLY A 28 -6.13 11.83 6.10
N LYS A 29 -6.93 12.90 6.13
CA LYS A 29 -8.39 12.80 6.08
C LYS A 29 -8.91 12.32 4.72
N ASP A 30 -8.23 12.70 3.64
CA ASP A 30 -8.60 12.31 2.28
C ASP A 30 -8.19 10.87 1.95
N MET A 31 -7.35 10.25 2.79
CA MET A 31 -6.93 8.87 2.67
C MET A 31 -7.93 7.87 3.27
N LEU A 32 -8.74 8.30 4.24
CA LEU A 32 -9.65 7.42 4.98
C LEU A 32 -10.51 6.55 4.06
N HIS A 33 -10.54 5.25 4.35
CA HIS A 33 -11.34 4.23 3.67
C HIS A 33 -11.05 4.03 2.18
N LYS A 34 -10.06 4.73 1.61
CA LYS A 34 -9.64 4.51 0.23
C LYS A 34 -8.71 3.29 0.14
N PRO A 35 -8.94 2.35 -0.80
CA PRO A 35 -8.05 1.21 -0.98
C PRO A 35 -6.62 1.61 -1.30
N ALA A 36 -5.67 0.89 -0.73
CA ALA A 36 -4.26 1.09 -0.97
C ALA A 36 -3.49 -0.21 -1.15
N ALA A 37 -2.35 -0.14 -1.84
CA ALA A 37 -1.42 -1.24 -1.97
C ALA A 37 0.03 -0.74 -1.97
N ALA A 38 0.94 -1.54 -1.43
CA ALA A 38 2.37 -1.35 -1.54
C ALA A 38 2.97 -2.34 -2.53
N VAL A 39 4.02 -1.95 -3.25
CA VAL A 39 4.78 -2.80 -4.17
C VAL A 39 6.27 -2.59 -3.94
N ALA A 40 7.03 -3.68 -3.86
CA ALA A 40 8.48 -3.61 -3.71
C ALA A 40 9.20 -4.28 -4.89
N SER A 41 10.30 -3.69 -5.32
CA SER A 41 11.20 -4.28 -6.33
C SER A 41 12.61 -4.43 -5.76
N ALA A 42 13.18 -5.61 -5.89
CA ALA A 42 14.55 -5.87 -5.44
C ALA A 42 15.26 -6.85 -6.38
N ARG A 43 16.57 -6.77 -6.39
CA ARG A 43 17.37 -7.82 -7.02
C ARG A 43 17.29 -9.15 -6.24
N ARG A 44 17.19 -9.11 -4.90
CA ARG A 44 17.28 -10.32 -4.07
C ARG A 44 16.40 -10.29 -2.82
N ALA A 45 16.70 -9.48 -1.83
CA ALA A 45 16.09 -9.53 -0.50
C ALA A 45 15.65 -8.15 0.00
N GLY A 46 14.88 -8.11 1.11
CA GLY A 46 14.43 -6.90 1.77
C GLY A 46 13.06 -6.39 1.31
N THR A 47 12.41 -7.08 0.38
CA THR A 47 11.09 -6.70 -0.15
C THR A 47 10.01 -6.70 0.93
N THR A 48 9.94 -7.73 1.78
CA THR A 48 8.95 -7.80 2.87
C THR A 48 9.12 -6.66 3.87
N ALA A 49 10.37 -6.38 4.30
CA ALA A 49 10.65 -5.26 5.19
C ALA A 49 10.27 -3.90 4.58
N THR A 50 10.47 -3.74 3.26
CA THR A 50 10.04 -2.55 2.52
C THR A 50 8.51 -2.42 2.50
N LEU A 51 7.79 -3.51 2.24
CA LEU A 51 6.33 -3.53 2.27
C LEU A 51 5.79 -3.19 3.65
N ASP A 52 6.37 -3.75 4.72
CA ASP A 52 5.96 -3.48 6.10
C ASP A 52 6.05 -2.00 6.46
N VAL A 53 7.07 -1.30 5.98
CA VAL A 53 7.19 0.15 6.19
C VAL A 53 6.08 0.91 5.46
N LEU A 54 5.85 0.61 4.18
CA LEU A 54 4.86 1.31 3.35
C LEU A 54 3.42 1.06 3.83
N ILE A 55 3.10 -0.16 4.23
CA ILE A 55 1.75 -0.55 4.69
C ILE A 55 1.35 0.20 5.97
N LYS A 56 2.30 0.59 6.83
CA LYS A 56 2.01 1.37 8.05
C LYS A 56 1.33 2.69 7.76
N TYR A 57 1.67 3.38 6.69
CA TYR A 57 0.99 4.60 6.27
C TYR A 57 -0.49 4.35 5.97
N PHE A 58 -0.80 3.24 5.31
CA PHE A 58 -2.17 2.89 4.92
C PHE A 58 -3.00 2.48 6.13
N THR A 59 -2.47 1.58 6.96
CA THR A 59 -3.17 1.08 8.15
C THR A 59 -3.43 2.17 9.18
N TYR A 60 -2.48 3.12 9.36
CA TYR A 60 -2.69 4.28 10.21
C TYR A 60 -3.89 5.14 9.77
N HIS A 61 -4.13 5.23 8.46
CA HIS A 61 -5.22 6.03 7.88
C HIS A 61 -6.48 5.21 7.57
N GLN A 62 -6.67 4.05 8.21
CA GLN A 62 -7.86 3.20 8.05
C GLN A 62 -8.13 2.80 6.59
N MET A 63 -7.09 2.70 5.78
CA MET A 63 -7.21 2.30 4.38
C MET A 63 -7.28 0.79 4.27
N PRO A 64 -8.23 0.20 3.51
CA PRO A 64 -8.17 -1.21 3.15
C PRO A 64 -6.91 -1.51 2.34
N VAL A 65 -6.08 -2.43 2.85
CA VAL A 65 -4.85 -2.85 2.15
C VAL A 65 -5.20 -3.99 1.19
N VAL A 66 -4.99 -3.75 -0.11
CA VAL A 66 -5.25 -4.74 -1.15
C VAL A 66 -4.01 -5.60 -1.35
N SER A 67 -4.21 -6.92 -1.39
CA SER A 67 -3.15 -7.92 -1.56
C SER A 67 -3.20 -8.59 -2.93
N GLY A 68 -2.09 -9.23 -3.31
CA GLY A 68 -2.02 -10.21 -4.39
C GLY A 68 -2.27 -11.64 -3.88
N ASN A 69 -1.82 -12.62 -4.64
CA ASN A 69 -1.78 -14.04 -4.21
C ASN A 69 -0.50 -14.38 -3.45
N TYR A 70 0.37 -13.40 -3.24
CA TYR A 70 1.58 -13.44 -2.42
C TYR A 70 1.93 -12.00 -2.00
N TRP A 71 3.02 -11.79 -1.25
CA TRP A 71 3.51 -10.44 -0.98
C TRP A 71 3.84 -9.71 -2.27
N THR A 72 3.44 -8.46 -2.37
CA THR A 72 3.41 -7.68 -3.61
C THR A 72 4.80 -7.19 -4.01
N MET A 73 5.61 -8.10 -4.50
CA MET A 73 7.00 -7.86 -4.88
C MET A 73 7.33 -8.39 -6.27
N VAL A 74 8.37 -7.82 -6.88
CA VAL A 74 9.00 -8.32 -8.10
C VAL A 74 10.52 -8.36 -7.92
N HIS A 75 11.18 -9.27 -8.63
CA HIS A 75 12.62 -9.43 -8.55
C HIS A 75 13.29 -9.24 -9.90
N GLY A 76 14.45 -8.59 -9.90
CA GLY A 76 15.30 -8.38 -11.06
C GLY A 76 16.36 -7.32 -10.80
N ASN A 77 17.51 -7.44 -11.46
CA ASN A 77 18.59 -6.45 -11.40
C ASN A 77 18.41 -5.36 -12.47
N THR A 78 17.72 -5.70 -13.54
CA THR A 78 17.39 -4.82 -14.66
C THR A 78 15.91 -4.90 -14.97
N PRO A 79 15.34 -3.93 -15.74
CA PRO A 79 13.95 -4.04 -16.20
C PRO A 79 13.67 -5.33 -16.99
N ASP A 80 14.68 -5.83 -17.75
CA ASP A 80 14.53 -7.06 -18.52
C ASP A 80 14.50 -8.31 -17.63
N ASP A 81 15.21 -8.28 -16.50
CA ASP A 81 15.12 -9.36 -15.51
C ASP A 81 13.73 -9.37 -14.83
N VAL A 82 13.22 -8.20 -14.46
CA VAL A 82 11.86 -8.07 -13.88
C VAL A 82 10.79 -8.60 -14.83
N ARG A 83 10.95 -8.39 -16.15
CA ARG A 83 10.03 -8.94 -17.17
C ARG A 83 10.06 -10.46 -17.25
N LYS A 84 11.10 -11.11 -16.76
CA LYS A 84 11.26 -12.57 -16.68
C LYS A 84 10.76 -13.14 -15.34
N ASP A 85 10.49 -12.31 -14.36
CA ASP A 85 9.90 -12.71 -13.07
C ASP A 85 8.41 -12.99 -13.26
N GLU A 86 8.09 -14.15 -13.81
CA GLU A 86 6.70 -14.55 -14.12
C GLU A 86 5.82 -14.59 -12.87
N GLU A 87 6.37 -15.04 -11.74
CA GLU A 87 5.66 -15.06 -10.45
C GLU A 87 5.36 -13.64 -9.98
N GLY A 88 6.35 -12.76 -9.93
CA GLY A 88 6.16 -11.36 -9.54
C GLY A 88 5.15 -10.65 -10.45
N LEU A 89 5.22 -10.85 -11.77
CA LEU A 89 4.25 -10.30 -12.71
C LEU A 89 2.84 -10.88 -12.52
N GLN A 90 2.72 -12.15 -12.16
CA GLN A 90 1.43 -12.76 -11.80
C GLN A 90 0.85 -12.10 -10.54
N ILE A 91 1.67 -11.90 -9.51
CA ILE A 91 1.27 -11.20 -8.29
C ILE A 91 0.76 -9.80 -8.59
N MET A 92 1.45 -9.05 -9.46
CA MET A 92 1.02 -7.70 -9.88
C MET A 92 -0.32 -7.71 -10.61
N ARG A 93 -0.54 -8.68 -11.51
CA ARG A 93 -1.84 -8.82 -12.19
C ARG A 93 -2.96 -9.16 -11.20
N THR A 94 -2.70 -10.06 -10.25
CA THR A 94 -3.66 -10.42 -9.19
C THR A 94 -3.98 -9.21 -8.32
N LEU A 95 -2.97 -8.46 -7.90
CA LEU A 95 -3.15 -7.22 -7.15
C LEU A 95 -4.04 -6.22 -7.91
N GLY A 96 -3.76 -6.01 -9.20
CA GLY A 96 -4.56 -5.11 -10.05
C GLY A 96 -6.01 -5.54 -10.16
N ASN A 97 -6.26 -6.84 -10.34
CA ASN A 97 -7.61 -7.41 -10.40
C ASN A 97 -8.35 -7.26 -9.07
N ASN A 98 -7.69 -7.55 -7.95
CA ASN A 98 -8.26 -7.39 -6.61
C ASN A 98 -8.59 -5.92 -6.31
N MET A 99 -7.70 -4.99 -6.69
CA MET A 99 -7.94 -3.55 -6.54
C MET A 99 -9.16 -3.12 -7.36
N ALA A 100 -9.23 -3.53 -8.62
CA ALA A 100 -10.35 -3.18 -9.48
C ALA A 100 -11.68 -3.76 -8.97
N TRP A 101 -11.67 -4.99 -8.47
CA TRP A 101 -12.83 -5.61 -7.86
C TRP A 101 -13.29 -4.85 -6.61
N LEU A 102 -12.38 -4.55 -5.68
CA LEU A 102 -12.71 -3.82 -4.45
C LEU A 102 -13.27 -2.42 -4.73
N LEU A 103 -12.67 -1.69 -5.68
CA LEU A 103 -13.17 -0.37 -6.08
C LEU A 103 -14.60 -0.44 -6.63
N LYS A 104 -14.91 -1.45 -7.46
CA LYS A 104 -16.28 -1.66 -7.96
C LYS A 104 -17.26 -2.02 -6.84
N CYS A 105 -16.82 -2.82 -5.85
CA CYS A 105 -17.65 -3.15 -4.68
C CYS A 105 -17.96 -1.90 -3.85
N ILE A 106 -16.98 -1.04 -3.61
CA ILE A 106 -17.17 0.22 -2.88
C ILE A 106 -18.13 1.14 -3.62
N GLU A 107 -17.95 1.27 -4.94
CA GLU A 107 -18.84 2.08 -5.76
C GLU A 107 -20.29 1.54 -5.77
N ALA A 108 -20.45 0.24 -5.92
CA ALA A 108 -21.78 -0.42 -5.86
C ALA A 108 -22.42 -0.25 -4.47
N GLY A 109 -21.65 -0.39 -3.40
CA GLY A 109 -22.10 -0.15 -2.03
C GLY A 109 -22.59 1.28 -1.83
N LYS A 110 -21.80 2.27 -2.27
CA LYS A 110 -22.20 3.67 -2.22
C LYS A 110 -23.50 3.95 -3.00
N ASN A 111 -23.63 3.39 -4.18
CA ASN A 111 -24.85 3.53 -4.99
C ASN A 111 -26.07 2.86 -4.35
N ALA A 112 -25.86 1.87 -3.48
CA ALA A 112 -26.89 1.20 -2.67
C ALA A 112 -27.14 1.89 -1.31
N GLY A 113 -26.53 3.05 -1.04
CA GLY A 113 -26.68 3.78 0.22
C GLY A 113 -25.82 3.25 1.39
N ILE A 114 -24.79 2.46 1.09
CA ILE A 114 -23.83 1.99 2.12
C ILE A 114 -22.65 2.95 2.11
N ASP A 115 -22.62 3.84 3.09
CA ASP A 115 -21.55 4.80 3.29
C ASP A 115 -20.40 4.21 4.11
N ALA A 116 -19.22 4.82 3.98
CA ALA A 116 -18.10 4.50 4.85
C ALA A 116 -18.43 4.87 6.30
N PRO A 117 -17.94 4.10 7.31
CA PRO A 117 -18.24 4.39 8.71
C PRO A 117 -17.65 5.74 9.13
N GLU A 118 -18.36 6.44 10.00
CA GLU A 118 -17.84 7.65 10.63
C GLU A 118 -16.67 7.29 11.55
N THR A 119 -15.63 8.10 11.50
CA THR A 119 -14.47 7.93 12.38
C THR A 119 -14.72 8.66 13.71
N GLU A 120 -14.66 7.94 14.81
CA GLU A 120 -14.74 8.53 16.14
C GLU A 120 -13.61 9.55 16.38
N LYS A 121 -13.88 10.51 17.24
CA LYS A 121 -12.86 11.44 17.71
C LYS A 121 -11.74 10.67 18.40
N LYS A 122 -10.51 10.85 17.91
CA LYS A 122 -9.34 10.13 18.45
C LYS A 122 -9.11 10.47 19.92
N ILE A 123 -9.06 9.43 20.75
CA ILE A 123 -8.63 9.52 22.14
C ILE A 123 -7.13 9.33 22.18
N MET A 124 -6.43 10.30 22.75
CA MET A 124 -4.96 10.27 22.86
C MET A 124 -4.55 9.73 24.21
N THR A 125 -3.84 8.61 24.22
CA THR A 125 -3.18 8.10 25.41
C THR A 125 -1.96 8.97 25.71
N ASN A 126 -1.89 9.54 26.90
CA ASN A 126 -0.76 10.32 27.35
C ASN A 126 -0.41 9.93 28.79
N PHE A 127 0.73 9.29 28.97
CA PHE A 127 1.25 8.90 30.28
C PHE A 127 2.26 9.90 30.86
N ILE A 128 2.59 10.97 30.14
CA ILE A 128 3.47 12.04 30.61
C ILE A 128 2.57 13.06 31.32
N ARG A 129 2.75 13.19 32.62
CA ARG A 129 2.04 14.15 33.48
C ARG A 129 3.03 15.21 33.99
#